data_504d9efbde553903026af8b1ef3d304c
#
_entry.id   504d9efbde553903026af8b1ef3d304c
#
_cell.length_a   1.000
_cell.length_b   1.000
_cell.length_c   1.000
_cell.angle_alpha   90.00
_cell.angle_beta   90.00
_cell.angle_gamma   90.00
#
_symmetry.space_group_name_H-M   'P 1'
#
loop_
_entity.id
_entity.type
_entity.pdbx_description
1 polymer ?
#
loop_
_entity_poly.entity_id
_entity_poly.type
_entity_poly.pdbx_seq_one_letter_code
_entity_poly.pdbx_strand_id
1 'polypeptide(L)'
;MKKTLLAFWLIITVMNSFAQVDLSYYMPPGVQYNPAIPTPAKLLGFEVGEWHVSHDQVVAYMKAMDATSDRITLQQTGLTHEARPLLLLTITSPKNHGNIESIRQQHLQLGDGNRASQLDTKTMPAVFYLGCSIHGNEASGVNAGLLMVYH
;
A
#
# COMPACT_ATOMS: atom_id res chain seq x y z
N MET A 1 -6.95 4.80 -52.72
CA MET A 1 -5.74 5.21 -52.04
C MET A 1 -5.96 6.25 -50.92
N LYS A 2 -6.60 7.43 -51.15
CA LYS A 2 -6.81 8.43 -50.07
C LYS A 2 -7.64 7.91 -48.87
N LYS A 3 -8.68 7.12 -49.13
CA LYS A 3 -9.55 6.55 -48.08
C LYS A 3 -8.86 5.46 -47.23
N THR A 4 -8.00 4.66 -47.87
CA THR A 4 -7.19 3.64 -47.16
C THR A 4 -6.08 4.27 -46.33
N LEU A 5 -5.48 5.37 -46.80
CA LEU A 5 -4.48 6.12 -46.03
C LEU A 5 -5.10 6.78 -44.76
N LEU A 6 -6.33 7.32 -44.90
CA LEU A 6 -7.07 7.92 -43.79
C LEU A 6 -7.45 6.89 -42.73
N ALA A 7 -7.90 5.69 -43.14
CA ALA A 7 -8.21 4.59 -42.23
C ALA A 7 -6.95 4.08 -41.48
N PHE A 8 -5.83 4.01 -42.14
CA PHE A 8 -4.56 3.60 -41.56
C PHE A 8 -4.06 4.63 -40.53
N TRP A 9 -4.22 5.93 -40.84
CA TRP A 9 -3.89 7.01 -39.90
C TRP A 9 -4.78 7.02 -38.66
N LEU A 10 -6.08 6.74 -38.83
CA LEU A 10 -7.03 6.63 -37.70
C LEU A 10 -6.69 5.45 -36.77
N ILE A 11 -6.25 4.32 -37.32
CA ILE A 11 -5.85 3.15 -36.54
C ILE A 11 -4.57 3.43 -35.74
N ILE A 12 -3.60 4.14 -36.32
CA ILE A 12 -2.35 4.51 -35.60
C ILE A 12 -2.64 5.50 -34.46
N THR A 13 -3.57 6.44 -34.62
CA THR A 13 -3.91 7.38 -33.54
C THR A 13 -4.67 6.73 -32.39
N VAL A 14 -5.50 5.71 -32.65
CA VAL A 14 -6.21 4.96 -31.60
C VAL A 14 -5.28 4.06 -30.79
N MET A 15 -4.21 3.52 -31.39
CA MET A 15 -3.26 2.64 -30.70
C MET A 15 -2.34 3.36 -29.69
N ASN A 16 -2.29 4.69 -29.70
CA ASN A 16 -1.47 5.45 -28.76
C ASN A 16 -2.25 6.07 -27.57
N SER A 17 -3.53 5.73 -27.42
CA SER A 17 -4.36 6.21 -26.32
C SER A 17 -4.22 5.30 -25.11
N PHE A 18 -3.03 5.11 -24.59
CA PHE A 18 -2.86 4.63 -23.22
C PHE A 18 -3.16 5.81 -22.30
N ALA A 19 -4.30 5.81 -21.66
CA ALA A 19 -4.60 6.70 -20.55
C ALA A 19 -3.77 6.23 -19.34
N GLN A 20 -2.48 6.51 -19.36
CA GLN A 20 -1.63 6.32 -18.20
C GLN A 20 -2.04 7.38 -17.17
N VAL A 21 -2.64 6.95 -16.08
CA VAL A 21 -2.97 7.84 -14.98
C VAL A 21 -1.67 8.19 -14.27
N ASP A 22 -1.31 9.46 -14.26
CA ASP A 22 -0.13 9.95 -13.54
C ASP A 22 -0.28 9.61 -12.04
N LEU A 23 0.79 9.11 -11.44
CA LEU A 23 0.84 8.78 -10.02
C LEU A 23 0.47 9.98 -9.13
N SER A 24 0.75 11.21 -9.59
CA SER A 24 0.37 12.44 -8.91
C SER A 24 -1.14 12.61 -8.68
N TYR A 25 -1.96 11.89 -9.47
CA TYR A 25 -3.41 11.87 -9.27
C TYR A 25 -3.81 11.19 -7.94
N TYR A 26 -3.04 10.20 -7.53
CA TYR A 26 -3.32 9.42 -6.30
C TYR A 26 -2.56 9.94 -5.09
N MET A 27 -1.51 10.72 -5.30
CA MET A 27 -0.65 11.19 -4.22
C MET A 27 -1.01 12.62 -3.80
N PRO A 28 -1.00 12.94 -2.50
CA PRO A 28 -1.26 14.29 -2.02
C PRO A 28 -0.24 15.28 -2.60
N PRO A 29 -0.69 16.46 -3.07
CA PRO A 29 0.22 17.45 -3.63
C PRO A 29 1.14 18.03 -2.55
N GLY A 30 2.38 18.34 -2.92
CA GLY A 30 3.35 19.00 -2.05
C GLY A 30 4.06 18.12 -1.02
N VAL A 31 3.81 16.81 -1.02
CA VAL A 31 4.55 15.87 -0.16
C VAL A 31 5.93 15.62 -0.75
N GLN A 32 6.96 15.80 0.07
CA GLN A 32 8.33 15.41 -0.29
C GLN A 32 8.62 14.03 0.23
N TYR A 33 8.80 13.09 -0.68
CA TYR A 33 9.14 11.71 -0.35
C TYR A 33 10.64 11.54 -0.15
N ASN A 34 11.02 10.65 0.76
CA ASN A 34 12.42 10.30 0.96
C ASN A 34 12.93 9.49 -0.25
N PRO A 35 13.94 9.98 -1.00
CA PRO A 35 14.45 9.30 -2.20
C PRO A 35 15.14 7.96 -1.91
N ALA A 36 15.47 7.67 -0.66
CA ALA A 36 16.02 6.37 -0.26
C ALA A 36 14.94 5.27 -0.22
N ILE A 37 13.65 5.64 -0.10
CA ILE A 37 12.55 4.70 -0.10
C ILE A 37 12.16 4.37 -1.56
N PRO A 38 12.15 3.10 -1.97
CA PRO A 38 11.83 2.74 -3.35
C PRO A 38 10.35 2.98 -3.66
N THR A 39 10.06 3.64 -4.78
CA THR A 39 8.69 3.68 -5.32
C THR A 39 8.24 2.28 -5.73
N PRO A 40 6.92 1.98 -5.76
CA PRO A 40 6.43 0.73 -6.31
C PRO A 40 6.99 0.44 -7.71
N ALA A 41 6.95 1.42 -8.61
CA ALA A 41 7.44 1.30 -9.98
C ALA A 41 8.93 0.95 -10.04
N LYS A 42 9.75 1.52 -9.17
CA LYS A 42 11.20 1.21 -9.12
C LYS A 42 11.48 -0.25 -8.83
N LEU A 43 10.65 -0.89 -8.01
CA LEU A 43 10.82 -2.30 -7.65
C LEU A 43 10.09 -3.24 -8.61
N LEU A 44 8.90 -2.87 -9.06
CA LEU A 44 8.06 -3.69 -9.92
C LEU A 44 8.50 -3.66 -11.38
N GLY A 45 9.10 -2.55 -11.85
CA GLY A 45 9.46 -2.33 -13.24
C GLY A 45 8.32 -1.80 -14.12
N PHE A 46 7.16 -1.47 -13.52
CA PHE A 46 5.99 -0.88 -14.19
C PHE A 46 5.21 -0.02 -13.19
N GLU A 47 4.38 0.90 -13.69
CA GLU A 47 3.58 1.77 -12.84
C GLU A 47 2.39 1.02 -12.21
N VAL A 48 2.02 1.45 -11.00
CA VAL A 48 0.86 0.88 -10.30
C VAL A 48 -0.39 1.13 -11.12
N GLY A 49 -1.13 0.06 -11.41
CA GLY A 49 -2.32 0.09 -12.25
C GLY A 49 -2.10 -0.35 -13.71
N GLU A 50 -0.87 -0.42 -14.20
CA GLU A 50 -0.59 -0.96 -15.55
C GLU A 50 -0.84 -2.47 -15.63
N TRP A 51 -0.47 -3.19 -14.58
CA TRP A 51 -0.58 -4.64 -14.48
C TRP A 51 -1.12 -5.09 -13.13
N HIS A 52 -1.66 -6.29 -13.10
CA HIS A 52 -1.97 -6.97 -11.85
C HIS A 52 -0.67 -7.33 -11.13
N VAL A 53 -0.52 -6.87 -9.90
CA VAL A 53 0.61 -7.22 -9.06
C VAL A 53 0.41 -8.63 -8.50
N SER A 54 1.39 -9.50 -8.69
CA SER A 54 1.35 -10.85 -8.11
C SER A 54 1.62 -10.80 -6.60
N HIS A 55 1.21 -11.86 -5.88
CA HIS A 55 1.49 -11.97 -4.46
C HIS A 55 2.99 -11.90 -4.14
N ASP A 56 3.84 -12.52 -4.96
CA ASP A 56 5.29 -12.52 -4.77
C ASP A 56 5.88 -11.11 -4.90
N GLN A 57 5.37 -10.32 -5.85
CA GLN A 57 5.74 -8.91 -6.04
C GLN A 57 5.34 -8.06 -4.84
N VAL A 58 4.13 -8.28 -4.31
CA VAL A 58 3.67 -7.62 -3.07
C VAL A 58 4.60 -7.96 -1.91
N VAL A 59 4.89 -9.24 -1.70
CA VAL A 59 5.81 -9.68 -0.63
C VAL A 59 7.19 -9.05 -0.77
N ALA A 60 7.74 -9.02 -1.99
CA ALA A 60 9.03 -8.40 -2.25
C ALA A 60 9.01 -6.90 -1.94
N TYR A 61 7.96 -6.18 -2.37
CA TYR A 61 7.81 -4.76 -2.10
C TYR A 61 7.67 -4.47 -0.60
N MET A 62 6.80 -5.19 0.12
CA MET A 62 6.60 -4.99 1.56
C MET A 62 7.87 -5.26 2.38
N LYS A 63 8.67 -6.26 2.00
CA LYS A 63 9.99 -6.50 2.59
C LYS A 63 10.97 -5.37 2.31
N ALA A 64 10.95 -4.79 1.12
CA ALA A 64 11.80 -3.65 0.79
C ALA A 64 11.41 -2.40 1.60
N MET A 65 10.12 -2.18 1.82
CA MET A 65 9.63 -1.08 2.65
C MET A 65 10.03 -1.24 4.12
N ASP A 66 9.91 -2.43 4.69
CA ASP A 66 10.38 -2.76 6.04
C ASP A 66 11.89 -2.53 6.20
N ALA A 67 12.68 -2.93 5.19
CA ALA A 67 14.14 -2.80 5.23
C ALA A 67 14.64 -1.35 5.05
N THR A 68 13.84 -0.46 4.47
CA THR A 68 14.27 0.90 4.09
C THR A 68 13.61 2.01 4.88
N SER A 69 12.54 1.72 5.63
CA SER A 69 11.78 2.71 6.40
C SER A 69 11.76 2.37 7.89
N ASP A 70 12.10 3.32 8.74
CA ASP A 70 11.96 3.22 10.20
C ASP A 70 10.51 3.42 10.69
N ARG A 71 9.58 3.65 9.75
CA ARG A 71 8.14 3.80 10.00
C ARG A 71 7.36 2.52 9.82
N ILE A 72 7.98 1.47 9.31
CA ILE A 72 7.31 0.23 8.93
C ILE A 72 7.98 -0.95 9.62
N THR A 73 7.18 -1.86 10.17
CA THR A 73 7.62 -3.19 10.55
C THR A 73 6.73 -4.23 9.90
N LEU A 74 7.35 -5.29 9.41
CA LEU A 74 6.70 -6.40 8.73
C LEU A 74 6.68 -7.65 9.63
N GLN A 75 5.52 -8.27 9.77
CA GLN A 75 5.36 -9.55 10.43
C GLN A 75 4.65 -10.54 9.51
N GLN A 76 5.17 -11.76 9.41
CA GLN A 76 4.43 -12.86 8.84
C GLN A 76 3.53 -13.47 9.91
N THR A 77 2.21 -13.41 9.70
CA THR A 77 1.21 -13.86 10.67
C THR A 77 0.75 -15.30 10.44
N GLY A 78 1.06 -15.86 9.27
CA GLY A 78 0.66 -17.21 8.91
C GLY A 78 0.91 -17.51 7.44
N LEU A 79 0.25 -18.54 6.97
CA LEU A 79 0.27 -18.98 5.57
C LEU A 79 -1.17 -19.17 5.06
N THR A 80 -1.35 -18.92 3.76
CA THR A 80 -2.58 -19.31 3.06
C THR A 80 -2.64 -20.84 2.85
N HIS A 81 -3.75 -21.34 2.32
CA HIS A 81 -3.89 -22.75 1.91
C HIS A 81 -2.81 -23.19 0.90
N GLU A 82 -2.33 -22.28 0.06
CA GLU A 82 -1.27 -22.51 -0.92
C GLU A 82 0.13 -22.25 -0.36
N ALA A 83 0.28 -22.22 0.97
CA ALA A 83 1.52 -21.92 1.67
C ALA A 83 2.15 -20.55 1.33
N ARG A 84 1.35 -19.58 0.90
CA ARG A 84 1.81 -18.20 0.67
C ARG A 84 1.80 -17.42 1.98
N PRO A 85 2.82 -16.57 2.26
CA PRO A 85 2.87 -15.81 3.50
C PRO A 85 1.73 -14.79 3.62
N LEU A 86 1.10 -14.74 4.78
CA LEU A 86 0.20 -13.66 5.18
C LEU A 86 1.03 -12.61 5.91
N LEU A 87 0.96 -11.37 5.43
CA LEU A 87 1.77 -10.27 5.93
C LEU A 87 0.92 -9.29 6.72
N LEU A 88 1.45 -8.82 7.83
CA LEU A 88 0.95 -7.70 8.60
C LEU A 88 2.02 -6.62 8.66
N LEU A 89 1.70 -5.43 8.16
CA LEU A 89 2.54 -4.26 8.30
C LEU A 89 2.00 -3.37 9.41
N THR A 90 2.88 -2.96 10.31
CA THR A 90 2.59 -1.89 11.24
C THR A 90 3.27 -0.62 10.75
N ILE A 91 2.47 0.39 10.40
CA ILE A 91 2.93 1.66 9.86
C ILE A 91 2.63 2.75 10.89
N THR A 92 3.67 3.40 11.39
CA THR A 92 3.52 4.48 12.37
C THR A 92 4.79 5.34 12.44
N SER A 93 4.81 6.35 13.32
CA SER A 93 6.04 7.12 13.55
C SER A 93 7.09 6.29 14.28
N PRO A 94 8.41 6.57 14.10
CA PRO A 94 9.47 5.91 14.85
C PRO A 94 9.29 6.01 16.38
N LYS A 95 8.76 7.14 16.86
CA LYS A 95 8.40 7.32 18.28
C LYS A 95 7.36 6.30 18.74
N ASN A 96 6.33 6.07 17.95
CA ASN A 96 5.29 5.11 18.28
C ASN A 96 5.80 3.67 18.20
N HIS A 97 6.70 3.35 17.26
CA HIS A 97 7.36 2.04 17.22
C HIS A 97 8.10 1.73 18.51
N GLY A 98 8.81 2.71 19.08
CA GLY A 98 9.47 2.55 20.38
C GLY A 98 8.51 2.31 21.56
N ASN A 99 7.22 2.64 21.39
CA ASN A 99 6.19 2.50 22.41
C ASN A 99 5.04 1.57 22.01
N ILE A 100 5.21 0.77 20.97
CA ILE A 100 4.11 0.03 20.35
C ILE A 100 3.38 -0.91 21.31
N GLU A 101 4.10 -1.55 22.23
CA GLU A 101 3.49 -2.43 23.22
C GLU A 101 2.66 -1.66 24.24
N SER A 102 3.10 -0.49 24.69
CA SER A 102 2.31 0.38 25.56
C SER A 102 1.02 0.84 24.87
N ILE A 103 1.13 1.24 23.60
CA ILE A 103 -0.03 1.62 22.77
C ILE A 103 -1.00 0.43 22.67
N ARG A 104 -0.49 -0.76 22.38
CA ARG A 104 -1.29 -1.99 22.30
C ARG A 104 -2.02 -2.28 23.60
N GLN A 105 -1.35 -2.18 24.74
CA GLN A 105 -1.94 -2.43 26.05
C GLN A 105 -3.04 -1.41 26.38
N GLN A 106 -2.84 -0.14 26.05
CA GLN A 106 -3.88 0.88 26.20
C GLN A 106 -5.12 0.57 25.35
N HIS A 107 -4.93 0.18 24.08
CA HIS A 107 -6.02 -0.18 23.21
C HIS A 107 -6.79 -1.44 23.66
N LEU A 108 -6.10 -2.42 24.25
CA LEU A 108 -6.78 -3.59 24.83
C LEU A 108 -7.70 -3.21 26.01
N GLN A 109 -7.35 -2.18 26.77
CA GLN A 109 -8.18 -1.70 27.88
C GLN A 109 -9.47 -1.01 27.41
N LEU A 110 -9.53 -0.54 26.15
CA LEU A 110 -10.77 0.03 25.59
C LEU A 110 -11.91 -1.00 25.49
N GLY A 111 -11.59 -2.29 25.43
CA GLY A 111 -12.56 -3.38 25.47
C GLY A 111 -13.14 -3.69 26.85
N ASP A 112 -12.56 -3.12 27.91
CA ASP A 112 -13.04 -3.30 29.30
C ASP A 112 -13.74 -2.01 29.75
N GLY A 113 -15.05 -2.06 29.92
CA GLY A 113 -15.87 -0.89 30.27
C GLY A 113 -15.44 -0.17 31.55
N ASN A 114 -14.86 -0.89 32.53
CA ASN A 114 -14.38 -0.28 33.77
C ASN A 114 -13.04 0.45 33.58
N ARG A 115 -12.20 -0.04 32.68
CA ARG A 115 -10.88 0.53 32.40
C ARG A 115 -10.93 1.62 31.34
N ALA A 116 -11.81 1.45 30.35
CA ALA A 116 -12.00 2.40 29.25
C ALA A 116 -12.30 3.83 29.77
N SER A 117 -13.12 3.94 30.81
CA SER A 117 -13.48 5.23 31.41
C SER A 117 -12.32 5.98 32.06
N GLN A 118 -11.21 5.29 32.34
CA GLN A 118 -9.99 5.85 32.96
C GLN A 118 -8.94 6.28 31.94
N LEU A 119 -9.16 5.98 30.63
CA LEU A 119 -8.22 6.30 29.56
C LEU A 119 -8.49 7.69 28.99
N ASP A 120 -7.44 8.45 28.79
CA ASP A 120 -7.52 9.69 28.01
C ASP A 120 -7.43 9.38 26.50
N THR A 121 -8.56 9.03 25.93
CA THR A 121 -8.65 8.65 24.49
C THR A 121 -8.28 9.78 23.54
N LYS A 122 -8.23 11.05 24.01
CA LYS A 122 -7.85 12.19 23.16
C LYS A 122 -6.36 12.22 22.85
N THR A 123 -5.55 11.63 23.71
CA THR A 123 -4.09 11.59 23.55
C THR A 123 -3.57 10.26 23.00
N MET A 124 -4.44 9.25 22.93
CA MET A 124 -4.09 7.95 22.38
C MET A 124 -3.94 8.01 20.85
N PRO A 125 -2.91 7.38 20.28
CA PRO A 125 -2.84 7.20 18.83
C PRO A 125 -4.05 6.41 18.33
N ALA A 126 -4.70 6.87 17.24
CA ALA A 126 -5.72 6.07 16.58
C ALA A 126 -5.08 4.86 15.89
N VAL A 127 -5.77 3.72 15.94
CA VAL A 127 -5.35 2.50 15.23
C VAL A 127 -6.38 2.17 14.17
N PHE A 128 -5.91 2.09 12.91
CA PHE A 128 -6.70 1.70 11.76
C PHE A 128 -6.22 0.35 11.25
N TYR A 129 -7.14 -0.56 10.98
CA TYR A 129 -6.86 -1.81 10.30
C TYR A 129 -7.38 -1.73 8.85
N LEU A 130 -6.49 -1.97 7.91
CA LEU A 130 -6.79 -1.98 6.49
C LEU A 130 -6.49 -3.37 5.92
N GLY A 131 -7.53 -4.09 5.55
CA GLY A 131 -7.42 -5.35 4.82
C GLY A 131 -7.46 -5.07 3.32
N CYS A 132 -6.35 -5.36 2.63
CA CYS A 132 -6.26 -5.21 1.18
C CYS A 132 -6.39 -6.56 0.49
N SER A 133 -7.10 -6.59 -0.66
CA SER A 133 -7.24 -7.78 -1.50
C SER A 133 -7.84 -9.00 -0.77
N ILE A 134 -9.00 -8.81 -0.14
CA ILE A 134 -9.73 -9.90 0.51
C ILE A 134 -10.13 -10.96 -0.51
N HIS A 135 -10.54 -10.54 -1.71
CA HIS A 135 -10.83 -11.41 -2.84
C HIS A 135 -9.68 -11.38 -3.85
N GLY A 136 -9.12 -12.55 -4.16
CA GLY A 136 -7.91 -12.68 -4.98
C GLY A 136 -8.06 -12.23 -6.46
N ASN A 137 -9.30 -12.08 -6.95
CA ASN A 137 -9.60 -11.58 -8.30
C ASN A 137 -9.84 -10.05 -8.35
N GLU A 138 -9.69 -9.34 -7.23
CA GLU A 138 -9.88 -7.89 -7.13
C GLU A 138 -8.51 -7.19 -7.03
N ALA A 139 -7.96 -6.79 -8.17
CA ALA A 139 -6.61 -6.21 -8.25
C ALA A 139 -6.48 -4.82 -7.64
N SER A 140 -7.56 -4.05 -7.59
CA SER A 140 -7.53 -2.64 -7.17
C SER A 140 -7.02 -2.46 -5.73
N GLY A 141 -7.43 -3.32 -4.81
CA GLY A 141 -7.03 -3.26 -3.41
C GLY A 141 -5.53 -3.49 -3.21
N VAL A 142 -4.93 -4.42 -3.97
CA VAL A 142 -3.48 -4.68 -3.92
C VAL A 142 -2.71 -3.48 -4.44
N ASN A 143 -3.07 -2.99 -5.62
CA ASN A 143 -2.42 -1.84 -6.24
C ASN A 143 -2.51 -0.59 -5.35
N ALA A 144 -3.70 -0.30 -4.79
CA ALA A 144 -3.88 0.79 -3.86
C ALA A 144 -3.04 0.63 -2.58
N GLY A 145 -2.93 -0.60 -2.07
CA GLY A 145 -2.10 -0.93 -0.90
C GLY A 145 -0.62 -0.60 -1.08
N LEU A 146 -0.06 -0.83 -2.27
CA LEU A 146 1.33 -0.44 -2.57
C LEU A 146 1.55 1.07 -2.48
N LEU A 147 0.62 1.86 -3.05
CA LEU A 147 0.69 3.32 -3.00
C LEU A 147 0.49 3.85 -1.58
N MET A 148 -0.45 3.28 -0.85
CA MET A 148 -0.71 3.66 0.54
C MET A 148 0.50 3.41 1.44
N VAL A 149 1.19 2.29 1.27
CA VAL A 149 2.40 1.97 2.06
C VAL A 149 3.57 2.88 1.69
N TYR A 150 3.67 3.28 0.41
CA TYR A 150 4.69 4.23 -0.03
C TYR A 150 4.44 5.64 0.53
N HIS A 151 3.18 6.08 0.58
CA HIS A 151 2.77 7.38 1.09
C HIS A 151 2.93 7.51 2.62
#